data_eabbcd3448d533ed5b63b14b13ca08e0
#
_entry.id   eabbcd3448d533ed5b63b14b13ca08e0
#
_cell.length_a   1.000
_cell.length_b   1.000
_cell.length_c   1.000
_cell.angle_alpha   90.00
_cell.angle_beta   90.00
_cell.angle_gamma   90.00
#
_symmetry.space_group_name_H-M   'P 1'
#
loop_
_entity.id
_entity.type
_entity.pdbx_description
1 polymer ?
#
loop_
_entity_poly.entity_id
_entity_poly.type
_entity_poly.pdbx_seq_one_letter_code
_entity_poly.pdbx_strand_id
1 'polypeptide(L)'
;MLNNFRLINRIFEDRVSTKSAALSVFIVYIGSAFFGMLRNRVLAGLYGDTSELGMFYMADKLPSLVFSILIFSVTSAAFFPVYFDNKKVMGNKPGKFTSVILTWSLLIYGLVFLGLFIFSQQAAALISWSSLDPEHLFLLSQLLRILLISQFPLIVSTYFAAFLQSEERFIVPSLIPLLNNVGMIVVTILFFDKLGIYATAYGALAGSFLGRLLLLPFVSKLKFEYEFSLTFEPGELAKVIKLAGPRLFSVTASRVYILVINGLITYVYKSPSYVVIYEFANQLQNYPVNAFGTAFSQVLSPNFARYLSEGKSEKLQAELHKYLLLLTYYMLPIVILFFVLRIPLVRLLYGGDKFSWLGTNLTAYTLAFFSISMWGQAVFQLVSKVFYAHYDSKTPTFSGLISLTLSFILSFLFSITLGFGVWGLALSFSIGTLVGTTHIYICYIKRFGHFPVYVYQEFMKILYATLICGFITYSLMKVFDRVIFDTTRTLPLLLLTFSVIFLGLVIYLLVSILLGLSQYKQFYLPAKKYLPFLFKFSKH
;
A
#
# COMPACT_ATOMS: atom_id res chain seq x y z
N MET A 1 2.21 -37.85 5.41
CA MET A 1 1.55 -36.85 4.56
C MET A 1 0.12 -36.50 5.02
N LEU A 2 -0.72 -37.45 5.42
CA LEU A 2 -2.11 -37.19 5.87
C LEU A 2 -2.25 -36.34 7.15
N ASN A 3 -1.28 -36.39 8.07
CA ASN A 3 -1.29 -35.56 9.30
C ASN A 3 -1.01 -34.07 9.03
N ASN A 4 -0.18 -33.77 8.04
CA ASN A 4 0.10 -32.36 7.67
C ASN A 4 -1.11 -31.73 6.98
N PHE A 5 -1.90 -32.49 6.23
CA PHE A 5 -3.16 -32.03 5.64
C PHE A 5 -4.22 -31.71 6.71
N ARG A 6 -4.27 -32.47 7.80
CA ARG A 6 -5.18 -32.18 8.94
C ARG A 6 -4.76 -30.94 9.72
N LEU A 7 -3.47 -30.66 9.84
CA LEU A 7 -2.96 -29.45 10.49
C LEU A 7 -3.26 -28.20 9.63
N ILE A 8 -3.06 -28.32 8.32
CA ILE A 8 -3.40 -27.27 7.35
C ILE A 8 -4.93 -27.02 7.38
N ASN A 9 -5.75 -28.05 7.35
CA ASN A 9 -7.20 -27.91 7.45
C ASN A 9 -7.63 -27.24 8.77
N ARG A 10 -7.02 -27.59 9.91
CA ARG A 10 -7.30 -26.92 11.18
C ARG A 10 -6.98 -25.42 11.16
N ILE A 11 -5.83 -25.02 10.60
CA ILE A 11 -5.44 -23.60 10.48
C ILE A 11 -6.44 -22.82 9.61
N PHE A 12 -7.03 -23.46 8.59
CA PHE A 12 -7.98 -22.83 7.68
C PHE A 12 -9.46 -22.96 8.09
N GLU A 13 -9.80 -23.92 8.96
CA GLU A 13 -11.19 -24.23 9.34
C GLU A 13 -11.59 -23.69 10.73
N ASP A 14 -10.64 -23.58 11.66
CA ASP A 14 -10.97 -23.14 13.02
C ASP A 14 -11.27 -21.62 13.07
N ARG A 15 -12.31 -21.26 13.79
CA ARG A 15 -12.53 -19.91 14.30
C ARG A 15 -11.36 -19.57 15.21
N VAL A 16 -10.33 -18.99 14.62
CA VAL A 16 -9.09 -18.68 15.32
C VAL A 16 -9.36 -17.52 16.27
N SER A 17 -8.88 -17.61 17.52
CA SER A 17 -9.01 -16.48 18.44
C SER A 17 -8.51 -15.20 17.77
N THR A 18 -9.16 -14.07 18.03
CA THR A 18 -8.89 -12.78 17.38
C THR A 18 -7.40 -12.40 17.38
N LYS A 19 -6.64 -12.81 18.39
CA LYS A 19 -5.20 -12.55 18.49
C LYS A 19 -4.35 -13.41 17.55
N SER A 20 -4.65 -14.70 17.43
CA SER A 20 -3.90 -15.60 16.53
C SER A 20 -4.31 -15.40 15.08
N ALA A 21 -5.57 -15.04 14.80
CA ALA A 21 -6.01 -14.60 13.48
C ALA A 21 -5.25 -13.35 13.01
N ALA A 22 -5.11 -12.35 13.88
CA ALA A 22 -4.37 -11.13 13.56
C ALA A 22 -2.90 -11.41 13.22
N LEU A 23 -2.23 -12.29 13.97
CA LEU A 23 -0.84 -12.69 13.69
C LEU A 23 -0.73 -13.43 12.36
N SER A 24 -1.63 -14.39 12.09
CA SER A 24 -1.63 -15.14 10.83
C SER A 24 -1.88 -14.24 9.63
N VAL A 25 -2.85 -13.33 9.72
CA VAL A 25 -3.11 -12.33 8.67
C VAL A 25 -1.90 -11.43 8.46
N PHE A 26 -1.22 -11.00 9.53
CA PHE A 26 0.00 -10.19 9.43
C PHE A 26 1.13 -10.92 8.70
N ILE A 27 1.36 -12.20 9.00
CA ILE A 27 2.36 -13.04 8.30
C ILE A 27 2.03 -13.15 6.81
N VAL A 28 0.75 -13.36 6.48
CA VAL A 28 0.30 -13.43 5.07
C VAL A 28 0.49 -12.09 4.36
N TYR A 29 0.25 -10.96 5.02
CA TYR A 29 0.50 -9.63 4.45
C TYR A 29 2.00 -9.41 4.17
N ILE A 30 2.89 -9.82 5.08
CA ILE A 30 4.34 -9.76 4.85
C ILE A 30 4.72 -10.65 3.65
N GLY A 31 4.19 -11.87 3.59
CA GLY A 31 4.38 -12.76 2.45
C GLY A 31 3.89 -12.13 1.14
N SER A 32 2.72 -11.53 1.14
CA SER A 32 2.17 -10.84 -0.04
C SER A 32 3.04 -9.66 -0.47
N ALA A 33 3.57 -8.87 0.47
CA ALA A 33 4.50 -7.78 0.18
C ALA A 33 5.80 -8.31 -0.45
N PHE A 34 6.35 -9.41 0.08
CA PHE A 34 7.51 -10.07 -0.48
C PHE A 34 7.26 -10.55 -1.93
N PHE A 35 6.13 -11.23 -2.20
CA PHE A 35 5.77 -11.63 -3.56
C PHE A 35 5.49 -10.42 -4.48
N GLY A 36 5.00 -9.31 -3.94
CA GLY A 36 4.89 -8.05 -4.67
C GLY A 36 6.25 -7.48 -5.10
N MET A 37 7.25 -7.52 -4.19
CA MET A 37 8.64 -7.16 -4.51
C MET A 37 9.24 -8.11 -5.55
N LEU A 38 9.04 -9.41 -5.39
CA LEU A 38 9.52 -10.43 -6.33
C LEU A 38 8.91 -10.23 -7.73
N ARG A 39 7.60 -9.95 -7.81
CA ARG A 39 6.93 -9.60 -9.06
C ARG A 39 7.63 -8.42 -9.74
N ASN A 40 7.86 -7.33 -9.01
CA ASN A 40 8.51 -6.15 -9.58
C ASN A 40 9.95 -6.45 -10.02
N ARG A 41 10.67 -7.30 -9.27
CA ARG A 41 12.01 -7.78 -9.67
C ARG A 41 11.95 -8.55 -10.97
N VAL A 42 10.96 -9.45 -11.14
CA VAL A 42 10.75 -10.21 -12.38
C VAL A 42 10.42 -9.27 -13.53
N LEU A 43 9.50 -8.31 -13.33
CA LEU A 43 9.15 -7.35 -14.36
C LEU A 43 10.35 -6.47 -14.76
N ALA A 44 11.12 -5.99 -13.80
CA ALA A 44 12.33 -5.23 -14.06
C ALA A 44 13.39 -6.05 -14.81
N GLY A 45 13.54 -7.35 -14.49
CA GLY A 45 14.47 -8.25 -15.15
C GLY A 45 14.07 -8.61 -16.58
N LEU A 46 12.79 -8.76 -16.86
CA LEU A 46 12.27 -9.14 -18.17
C LEU A 46 12.08 -7.96 -19.11
N TYR A 47 11.59 -6.82 -18.60
CA TYR A 47 11.24 -5.66 -19.42
C TYR A 47 12.16 -4.45 -19.20
N GLY A 48 12.80 -4.33 -18.03
CA GLY A 48 13.57 -3.13 -17.67
C GLY A 48 12.68 -1.89 -17.46
N ASP A 49 13.17 -0.75 -17.91
CA ASP A 49 12.48 0.55 -17.92
C ASP A 49 11.91 0.88 -19.32
N THR A 50 11.34 -0.13 -20.02
CA THR A 50 10.78 0.04 -21.36
C THR A 50 9.42 0.74 -21.37
N SER A 51 9.08 1.34 -22.52
CA SER A 51 7.78 1.94 -22.76
C SER A 51 6.63 0.92 -22.63
N GLU A 52 6.84 -0.34 -23.04
CA GLU A 52 5.85 -1.40 -22.94
C GLU A 52 5.41 -1.65 -21.49
N LEU A 53 6.38 -1.76 -20.56
CA LEU A 53 6.07 -1.92 -19.14
C LEU A 53 5.38 -0.67 -18.58
N GLY A 54 5.77 0.52 -19.04
CA GLY A 54 5.09 1.77 -18.71
C GLY A 54 3.63 1.78 -19.14
N MET A 55 3.35 1.33 -20.36
CA MET A 55 1.99 1.21 -20.87
C MET A 55 1.16 0.18 -20.09
N PHE A 56 1.76 -0.93 -19.65
CA PHE A 56 1.08 -1.88 -18.77
C PHE A 56 0.66 -1.21 -17.44
N TYR A 57 1.56 -0.45 -16.80
CA TYR A 57 1.20 0.27 -15.57
C TYR A 57 0.13 1.34 -15.81
N MET A 58 0.18 2.06 -16.92
CA MET A 58 -0.86 3.03 -17.30
C MET A 58 -2.22 2.34 -17.52
N ALA A 59 -2.22 1.23 -18.27
CA ALA A 59 -3.42 0.45 -18.56
C ALA A 59 -4.12 -0.06 -17.29
N ASP A 60 -3.36 -0.43 -16.25
CA ASP A 60 -3.91 -0.92 -14.98
C ASP A 60 -4.65 0.16 -14.17
N LYS A 61 -4.33 1.46 -14.38
CA LYS A 61 -4.87 2.52 -13.52
C LYS A 61 -6.38 2.73 -13.70
N LEU A 62 -6.89 2.68 -14.92
CA LEU A 62 -8.32 2.92 -15.18
C LEU A 62 -9.21 1.78 -14.67
N PRO A 63 -8.92 0.49 -14.94
CA PRO A 63 -9.66 -0.62 -14.33
C PRO A 63 -9.62 -0.59 -12.80
N SER A 64 -8.44 -0.32 -12.23
CA SER A 64 -8.24 -0.19 -10.78
C SER A 64 -9.01 0.98 -10.17
N LEU A 65 -9.15 2.11 -10.90
CA LEU A 65 -9.99 3.25 -10.50
C LEU A 65 -11.45 2.83 -10.43
N VAL A 66 -11.97 2.25 -11.51
CA VAL A 66 -13.37 1.80 -11.59
C VAL A 66 -13.68 0.80 -10.49
N PHE A 67 -12.81 -0.21 -10.30
CA PHE A 67 -12.92 -1.18 -9.22
C PHE A 67 -12.95 -0.50 -7.83
N SER A 68 -12.05 0.45 -7.59
CA SER A 68 -11.94 1.13 -6.30
C SER A 68 -13.18 1.97 -6.00
N ILE A 69 -13.75 2.62 -7.00
CA ILE A 69 -14.96 3.42 -6.86
C ILE A 69 -16.17 2.50 -6.56
N LEU A 70 -16.41 1.52 -7.42
CA LEU A 70 -17.64 0.73 -7.37
C LEU A 70 -17.62 -0.35 -6.28
N ILE A 71 -16.49 -1.01 -6.08
CA ILE A 71 -16.39 -2.21 -5.26
C ILE A 71 -15.75 -1.93 -3.90
N PHE A 72 -14.53 -1.39 -3.90
CA PHE A 72 -13.77 -1.19 -2.67
C PHE A 72 -14.45 -0.19 -1.70
N SER A 73 -15.09 0.86 -2.23
CA SER A 73 -15.81 1.82 -1.41
C SER A 73 -17.01 1.20 -0.71
N VAL A 74 -17.76 0.34 -1.40
CA VAL A 74 -18.90 -0.37 -0.86
C VAL A 74 -18.46 -1.42 0.15
N THR A 75 -17.50 -2.28 -0.20
CA THR A 75 -17.03 -3.36 0.68
C THR A 75 -16.36 -2.84 1.95
N SER A 76 -15.62 -1.74 1.87
CA SER A 76 -14.91 -1.18 3.03
C SER A 76 -15.78 -0.37 3.98
N ALA A 77 -16.88 0.21 3.51
CA ALA A 77 -17.71 1.13 4.31
C ALA A 77 -19.11 0.59 4.62
N ALA A 78 -19.76 -0.08 3.68
CA ALA A 78 -21.17 -0.42 3.79
C ALA A 78 -21.42 -1.92 3.99
N PHE A 79 -20.59 -2.80 3.43
CA PHE A 79 -20.87 -4.23 3.42
C PHE A 79 -21.06 -4.81 4.83
N PHE A 80 -20.08 -4.64 5.72
CA PHE A 80 -20.13 -5.25 7.06
C PHE A 80 -21.30 -4.74 7.92
N PRO A 81 -21.54 -3.42 8.06
CA PRO A 81 -22.68 -2.94 8.85
C PRO A 81 -24.02 -3.48 8.35
N VAL A 82 -24.26 -3.42 7.04
CA VAL A 82 -25.52 -3.89 6.46
C VAL A 82 -25.66 -5.41 6.56
N TYR A 83 -24.58 -6.14 6.33
CA TYR A 83 -24.55 -7.59 6.50
C TYR A 83 -24.94 -8.04 7.91
N PHE A 84 -24.36 -7.42 8.94
CA PHE A 84 -24.69 -7.77 10.34
C PHE A 84 -26.08 -7.32 10.77
N ASP A 85 -26.57 -6.18 10.25
CA ASP A 85 -27.96 -5.76 10.47
C ASP A 85 -28.94 -6.82 9.92
N ASN A 86 -28.69 -7.29 8.69
CA ASN A 86 -29.53 -8.31 8.05
C ASN A 86 -29.45 -9.67 8.77
N LYS A 87 -28.27 -10.06 9.23
CA LYS A 87 -28.08 -11.30 9.99
C LYS A 87 -28.92 -11.30 11.28
N LYS A 88 -29.12 -10.13 11.91
CA LYS A 88 -29.98 -9.98 13.10
C LYS A 88 -31.47 -10.05 12.79
N VAL A 89 -31.89 -9.49 11.65
CA VAL A 89 -33.31 -9.36 11.30
C VAL A 89 -33.85 -10.60 10.58
N MET A 90 -33.05 -11.18 9.66
CA MET A 90 -33.49 -12.26 8.76
C MET A 90 -33.08 -13.68 9.19
N GLY A 91 -32.43 -13.83 10.34
CA GLY A 91 -31.95 -15.14 10.79
C GLY A 91 -30.89 -15.73 9.85
N ASN A 92 -31.13 -16.93 9.32
CA ASN A 92 -30.10 -17.72 8.63
C ASN A 92 -29.91 -17.48 7.12
N LYS A 93 -30.30 -16.34 6.54
CA LYS A 93 -30.08 -16.03 5.11
C LYS A 93 -29.09 -14.88 4.83
N PRO A 94 -27.87 -14.89 5.39
CA PRO A 94 -26.90 -13.83 5.18
C PRO A 94 -26.35 -13.80 3.73
N GLY A 95 -26.49 -14.88 2.96
CA GLY A 95 -26.07 -14.97 1.56
C GLY A 95 -26.86 -14.09 0.60
N LYS A 96 -28.15 -13.80 0.90
CA LYS A 96 -29.02 -13.02 0.02
C LYS A 96 -28.48 -11.60 -0.23
N PHE A 97 -28.14 -10.86 0.84
CA PHE A 97 -27.54 -9.53 0.72
C PHE A 97 -26.23 -9.55 -0.10
N THR A 98 -25.36 -10.54 0.17
CA THR A 98 -24.10 -10.70 -0.59
C THR A 98 -24.38 -10.96 -2.06
N SER A 99 -25.38 -11.78 -2.39
CA SER A 99 -25.79 -12.08 -3.76
C SER A 99 -26.33 -10.84 -4.47
N VAL A 100 -27.22 -10.07 -3.83
CA VAL A 100 -27.79 -8.83 -4.39
C VAL A 100 -26.72 -7.81 -4.70
N ILE A 101 -25.82 -7.53 -3.74
CA ILE A 101 -24.78 -6.51 -3.92
C ILE A 101 -23.72 -6.95 -4.92
N LEU A 102 -23.39 -8.23 -4.99
CA LEU A 102 -22.50 -8.81 -6.01
C LEU A 102 -23.14 -8.66 -7.40
N THR A 103 -24.42 -9.00 -7.54
CA THR A 103 -25.16 -8.88 -8.82
C THR A 103 -25.15 -7.44 -9.33
N TRP A 104 -25.53 -6.47 -8.47
CA TRP A 104 -25.50 -5.05 -8.84
C TRP A 104 -24.09 -4.59 -9.20
N SER A 105 -23.09 -5.00 -8.44
CA SER A 105 -21.70 -4.65 -8.71
C SER A 105 -21.21 -5.19 -10.05
N LEU A 106 -21.56 -6.43 -10.39
CA LEU A 106 -21.23 -7.03 -11.70
C LEU A 106 -21.97 -6.36 -12.85
N LEU A 107 -23.25 -5.99 -12.66
CA LEU A 107 -24.04 -5.30 -13.68
C LEU A 107 -23.50 -3.88 -13.94
N ILE A 108 -23.28 -3.10 -12.88
CA ILE A 108 -22.77 -1.73 -13.02
C ILE A 108 -21.35 -1.78 -13.60
N TYR A 109 -20.50 -2.69 -13.11
CA TYR A 109 -19.17 -2.86 -13.70
C TYR A 109 -19.26 -3.33 -15.15
N GLY A 110 -20.17 -4.25 -15.48
CA GLY A 110 -20.42 -4.72 -16.85
C GLY A 110 -20.80 -3.59 -17.82
N LEU A 111 -21.64 -2.66 -17.40
CA LEU A 111 -21.97 -1.47 -18.21
C LEU A 111 -20.74 -0.58 -18.43
N VAL A 112 -19.98 -0.29 -17.37
CA VAL A 112 -18.75 0.50 -17.49
C VAL A 112 -17.70 -0.23 -18.34
N PHE A 113 -17.56 -1.55 -18.14
CA PHE A 113 -16.71 -2.41 -18.95
C PHE A 113 -17.05 -2.33 -20.43
N LEU A 114 -18.32 -2.49 -20.82
CA LEU A 114 -18.75 -2.41 -22.21
C LEU A 114 -18.38 -1.06 -22.82
N GLY A 115 -18.65 0.05 -22.13
CA GLY A 115 -18.26 1.38 -22.58
C GLY A 115 -16.74 1.51 -22.77
N LEU A 116 -15.95 1.16 -21.76
CA LEU A 116 -14.49 1.27 -21.83
C LEU A 116 -13.86 0.26 -22.80
N PHE A 117 -14.48 -0.90 -23.00
CA PHE A 117 -14.00 -1.91 -23.96
C PHE A 117 -14.21 -1.46 -25.41
N ILE A 118 -15.40 -0.92 -25.73
CA ILE A 118 -15.72 -0.40 -27.06
C ILE A 118 -14.86 0.84 -27.35
N PHE A 119 -14.80 1.79 -26.41
CA PHE A 119 -14.07 3.04 -26.54
C PHE A 119 -12.65 2.96 -25.95
N SER A 120 -12.00 1.78 -26.00
CA SER A 120 -10.70 1.55 -25.35
C SER A 120 -9.59 2.42 -25.94
N GLN A 121 -9.60 2.76 -27.23
CA GLN A 121 -8.63 3.67 -27.84
C GLN A 121 -8.82 5.10 -27.35
N GLN A 122 -10.04 5.57 -27.25
CA GLN A 122 -10.35 6.91 -26.70
C GLN A 122 -9.99 6.98 -25.20
N ALA A 123 -10.25 5.91 -24.45
CA ALA A 123 -9.85 5.81 -23.06
C ALA A 123 -8.32 5.80 -22.90
N ALA A 124 -7.60 5.10 -23.78
CA ALA A 124 -6.14 5.10 -23.82
C ALA A 124 -5.58 6.50 -24.17
N ALA A 125 -6.18 7.18 -25.15
CA ALA A 125 -5.83 8.56 -25.50
C ALA A 125 -6.05 9.52 -24.33
N LEU A 126 -7.16 9.37 -23.59
CA LEU A 126 -7.45 10.18 -22.41
C LEU A 126 -6.42 9.94 -21.30
N ILE A 127 -6.07 8.69 -21.01
CA ILE A 127 -5.09 8.34 -19.96
C ILE A 127 -3.70 8.88 -20.28
N SER A 128 -3.29 8.84 -21.55
CA SER A 128 -1.99 9.31 -22.04
C SER A 128 -1.97 10.78 -22.44
N TRP A 129 -3.10 11.49 -22.26
CA TRP A 129 -3.28 12.87 -22.72
C TRP A 129 -2.98 13.04 -24.22
N SER A 130 -3.33 12.03 -25.02
CA SER A 130 -3.08 12.00 -26.46
C SER A 130 -1.60 12.26 -26.85
N SER A 131 -0.68 11.92 -25.98
CA SER A 131 0.75 12.19 -26.16
C SER A 131 1.52 11.02 -26.79
N LEU A 132 0.86 9.88 -27.00
CA LEU A 132 1.44 8.68 -27.58
C LEU A 132 1.19 8.64 -29.09
N ASP A 133 2.13 8.02 -29.80
CA ASP A 133 1.97 7.66 -31.21
C ASP A 133 0.92 6.55 -31.40
N PRO A 134 0.42 6.33 -32.61
CA PRO A 134 -0.67 5.39 -32.88
C PRO A 134 -0.37 3.94 -32.45
N GLU A 135 0.88 3.50 -32.57
CA GLU A 135 1.31 2.14 -32.23
C GLU A 135 1.25 1.92 -30.71
N HIS A 136 1.84 2.82 -29.95
CA HIS A 136 1.80 2.78 -28.48
C HIS A 136 0.38 2.97 -27.96
N LEU A 137 -0.44 3.81 -28.59
CA LEU A 137 -1.85 4.00 -28.23
C LEU A 137 -2.65 2.71 -28.45
N PHE A 138 -2.40 2.02 -29.56
CA PHE A 138 -3.02 0.72 -29.84
C PHE A 138 -2.64 -0.31 -28.78
N LEU A 139 -1.34 -0.47 -28.47
CA LEU A 139 -0.88 -1.38 -27.44
C LEU A 139 -1.50 -1.07 -26.07
N LEU A 140 -1.52 0.20 -25.67
CA LEU A 140 -2.16 0.63 -24.42
C LEU A 140 -3.64 0.25 -24.38
N SER A 141 -4.37 0.41 -25.50
CA SER A 141 -5.78 0.04 -25.60
C SER A 141 -6.02 -1.46 -25.48
N GLN A 142 -5.14 -2.29 -26.05
CA GLN A 142 -5.23 -3.75 -25.95
C GLN A 142 -4.96 -4.23 -24.53
N LEU A 143 -3.91 -3.70 -23.89
CA LEU A 143 -3.61 -4.01 -22.49
C LEU A 143 -4.76 -3.60 -21.56
N LEU A 144 -5.37 -2.44 -21.82
CA LEU A 144 -6.55 -1.97 -21.08
C LEU A 144 -7.72 -2.96 -21.19
N ARG A 145 -8.00 -3.49 -22.40
CA ARG A 145 -9.06 -4.50 -22.59
C ARG A 145 -8.84 -5.75 -21.75
N ILE A 146 -7.62 -6.29 -21.73
CA ILE A 146 -7.31 -7.49 -20.95
C ILE A 146 -7.45 -7.20 -19.45
N LEU A 147 -6.95 -6.06 -18.98
CA LEU A 147 -7.00 -5.68 -17.57
C LEU A 147 -8.42 -5.33 -17.10
N LEU A 148 -9.29 -4.82 -17.98
CA LEU A 148 -10.73 -4.66 -17.69
C LEU A 148 -11.39 -6.02 -17.44
N ILE A 149 -11.06 -7.06 -18.23
CA ILE A 149 -11.59 -8.42 -18.03
C ILE A 149 -11.13 -8.99 -16.68
N SER A 150 -9.89 -8.70 -16.26
CA SER A 150 -9.33 -9.21 -15.01
C SER A 150 -10.07 -8.74 -13.75
N GLN A 151 -10.83 -7.66 -13.84
CA GLN A 151 -11.59 -7.15 -12.69
C GLN A 151 -12.82 -8.00 -12.36
N PHE A 152 -13.42 -8.74 -13.31
CA PHE A 152 -14.60 -9.58 -13.01
C PHE A 152 -14.30 -10.66 -11.96
N PRO A 153 -13.26 -11.51 -12.10
CA PRO A 153 -12.89 -12.44 -11.06
C PRO A 153 -12.50 -11.75 -9.74
N LEU A 154 -11.87 -10.57 -9.83
CA LEU A 154 -11.46 -9.80 -8.64
C LEU A 154 -12.68 -9.26 -7.87
N ILE A 155 -13.74 -8.81 -8.55
CA ILE A 155 -15.00 -8.40 -7.92
C ILE A 155 -15.61 -9.55 -7.13
N VAL A 156 -15.75 -10.73 -7.78
CA VAL A 156 -16.29 -11.92 -7.12
C VAL A 156 -15.45 -12.31 -5.90
N SER A 157 -14.12 -12.33 -6.05
CA SER A 157 -13.20 -12.64 -4.96
C SER A 157 -13.33 -11.66 -3.79
N THR A 158 -13.55 -10.38 -4.06
CA THR A 158 -13.68 -9.35 -3.03
C THR A 158 -14.95 -9.53 -2.20
N TYR A 159 -16.09 -9.82 -2.82
CA TYR A 159 -17.33 -10.10 -2.08
C TYR A 159 -17.31 -11.44 -1.34
N PHE A 160 -16.71 -12.47 -1.93
CA PHE A 160 -16.49 -13.74 -1.23
C PHE A 160 -15.55 -13.58 -0.03
N ALA A 161 -14.52 -12.76 -0.18
CA ALA A 161 -13.63 -12.41 0.92
C ALA A 161 -14.37 -11.66 2.03
N ALA A 162 -15.19 -10.68 1.68
CA ALA A 162 -16.00 -9.93 2.65
C ALA A 162 -17.01 -10.84 3.38
N PHE A 163 -17.65 -11.77 2.65
CA PHE A 163 -18.54 -12.77 3.23
C PHE A 163 -17.80 -13.68 4.23
N LEU A 164 -16.64 -14.24 3.84
CA LEU A 164 -15.83 -15.09 4.73
C LEU A 164 -15.35 -14.32 5.98
N GLN A 165 -14.94 -13.06 5.82
CA GLN A 165 -14.55 -12.20 6.94
C GLN A 165 -15.72 -11.90 7.88
N SER A 166 -16.95 -11.76 7.37
CA SER A 166 -18.16 -11.63 8.18
C SER A 166 -18.48 -12.88 8.99
N GLU A 167 -18.01 -14.04 8.53
CA GLU A 167 -18.10 -15.33 9.25
C GLU A 167 -16.80 -15.66 10.02
N GLU A 168 -16.02 -14.63 10.39
CA GLU A 168 -14.79 -14.71 11.19
C GLU A 168 -13.65 -15.52 10.56
N ARG A 169 -13.65 -15.69 9.23
CA ARG A 169 -12.60 -16.39 8.49
C ARG A 169 -11.73 -15.38 7.76
N PHE A 170 -10.59 -15.04 8.35
CA PHE A 170 -9.72 -13.95 7.85
C PHE A 170 -8.52 -14.43 7.06
N ILE A 171 -8.02 -15.66 7.30
CA ILE A 171 -6.75 -16.14 6.74
C ILE A 171 -6.86 -16.33 5.23
N VAL A 172 -7.88 -17.06 4.77
CA VAL A 172 -8.04 -17.39 3.35
C VAL A 172 -8.24 -16.14 2.48
N PRO A 173 -9.10 -15.17 2.86
CA PRO A 173 -9.20 -13.89 2.15
C PRO A 173 -7.89 -13.11 2.05
N SER A 174 -7.05 -13.18 3.07
CA SER A 174 -5.78 -12.44 3.07
C SER A 174 -4.75 -12.99 2.07
N LEU A 175 -4.94 -14.21 1.55
CA LEU A 175 -4.09 -14.83 0.52
C LEU A 175 -4.34 -14.30 -0.90
N ILE A 176 -5.46 -13.61 -1.16
CA ILE A 176 -5.81 -13.13 -2.52
C ILE A 176 -4.69 -12.28 -3.14
N PRO A 177 -4.13 -11.25 -2.46
CA PRO A 177 -3.08 -10.44 -3.04
C PRO A 177 -1.80 -11.22 -3.35
N LEU A 178 -1.49 -12.25 -2.54
CA LEU A 178 -0.37 -13.15 -2.78
C LEU A 178 -0.59 -13.96 -4.06
N LEU A 179 -1.77 -14.55 -4.24
CA LEU A 179 -2.10 -15.32 -5.45
C LEU A 179 -2.12 -14.46 -6.71
N ASN A 180 -2.58 -13.21 -6.60
CA ASN A 180 -2.51 -12.27 -7.71
C ASN A 180 -1.06 -12.03 -8.15
N ASN A 181 -0.15 -11.82 -7.20
CA ASN A 181 1.28 -11.67 -7.50
C ASN A 181 1.89 -12.94 -8.09
N VAL A 182 1.60 -14.11 -7.51
CA VAL A 182 2.10 -15.41 -8.00
C VAL A 182 1.59 -15.70 -9.41
N GLY A 183 0.30 -15.51 -9.66
CA GLY A 183 -0.29 -15.71 -11.00
C GLY A 183 0.37 -14.81 -12.05
N MET A 184 0.61 -13.54 -11.71
CA MET A 184 1.30 -12.61 -12.59
C MET A 184 2.74 -13.07 -12.85
N ILE A 185 3.51 -13.44 -11.82
CA ILE A 185 4.90 -13.91 -11.95
C ILE A 185 4.96 -15.14 -12.86
N VAL A 186 4.17 -16.17 -12.55
CA VAL A 186 4.23 -17.46 -13.25
C VAL A 186 3.87 -17.29 -14.72
N VAL A 187 2.75 -16.65 -15.03
CA VAL A 187 2.31 -16.48 -16.42
C VAL A 187 3.27 -15.58 -17.20
N THR A 188 3.77 -14.50 -16.57
CA THR A 188 4.75 -13.63 -17.23
C THR A 188 6.02 -14.39 -17.59
N ILE A 189 6.59 -15.18 -16.67
CA ILE A 189 7.83 -15.96 -16.95
C ILE A 189 7.60 -17.01 -18.03
N LEU A 190 6.48 -17.74 -17.97
CA LEU A 190 6.21 -18.85 -18.89
C LEU A 190 5.90 -18.39 -20.32
N PHE A 191 5.31 -17.21 -20.47
CA PHE A 191 4.82 -16.75 -21.78
C PHE A 191 5.51 -15.48 -22.29
N PHE A 192 6.54 -14.98 -21.59
CA PHE A 192 7.27 -13.78 -21.98
C PHE A 192 7.77 -13.82 -23.42
N ASP A 193 8.44 -14.92 -23.82
CA ASP A 193 9.04 -15.06 -25.16
C ASP A 193 7.99 -15.09 -26.29
N LYS A 194 6.75 -15.52 -26.00
CA LYS A 194 5.68 -15.66 -27.01
C LYS A 194 4.76 -14.44 -27.07
N LEU A 195 4.46 -13.83 -25.92
CA LEU A 195 3.44 -12.82 -25.77
C LEU A 195 3.99 -11.44 -25.40
N GLY A 196 5.30 -11.31 -25.11
CA GLY A 196 5.86 -10.04 -24.66
C GLY A 196 5.10 -9.47 -23.47
N ILE A 197 4.78 -8.18 -23.51
CA ILE A 197 4.09 -7.49 -22.40
C ILE A 197 2.66 -8.01 -22.14
N TYR A 198 2.01 -8.60 -23.14
CA TYR A 198 0.70 -9.22 -22.94
C TYR A 198 0.73 -10.37 -21.93
N ALA A 199 1.87 -11.08 -21.79
CA ALA A 199 2.04 -12.11 -20.78
C ALA A 199 1.78 -11.56 -19.37
N THR A 200 2.19 -10.33 -19.08
CA THR A 200 1.97 -9.68 -17.79
C THR A 200 0.49 -9.34 -17.57
N ALA A 201 -0.20 -8.86 -18.61
CA ALA A 201 -1.64 -8.58 -18.53
C ALA A 201 -2.47 -9.86 -18.35
N TYR A 202 -2.15 -10.93 -19.08
CA TYR A 202 -2.77 -12.25 -18.87
C TYR A 202 -2.39 -12.85 -17.52
N GLY A 203 -1.19 -12.56 -17.01
CA GLY A 203 -0.76 -12.92 -15.66
C GLY A 203 -1.61 -12.27 -14.57
N ALA A 204 -1.95 -11.01 -14.72
CA ALA A 204 -2.89 -10.32 -13.83
C ALA A 204 -4.28 -10.95 -13.87
N LEU A 205 -4.77 -11.31 -15.06
CA LEU A 205 -6.03 -12.01 -15.24
C LEU A 205 -6.00 -13.39 -14.57
N ALA A 206 -4.96 -14.18 -14.81
CA ALA A 206 -4.79 -15.51 -14.21
C ALA A 206 -4.72 -15.43 -12.67
N GLY A 207 -3.97 -14.47 -12.13
CA GLY A 207 -3.88 -14.22 -10.68
C GLY A 207 -5.25 -13.91 -10.05
N SER A 208 -6.07 -13.09 -10.71
CA SER A 208 -7.43 -12.79 -10.24
C SER A 208 -8.34 -14.02 -10.25
N PHE A 209 -8.21 -14.91 -11.24
CA PHE A 209 -8.91 -16.20 -11.27
C PHE A 209 -8.44 -17.15 -10.18
N LEU A 210 -7.13 -17.25 -9.92
CA LEU A 210 -6.59 -18.06 -8.82
C LEU A 210 -7.14 -17.64 -7.47
N GLY A 211 -7.23 -16.34 -7.21
CA GLY A 211 -7.85 -15.80 -6.00
C GLY A 211 -9.29 -16.26 -5.83
N ARG A 212 -10.09 -16.26 -6.91
CA ARG A 212 -11.47 -16.76 -6.90
C ARG A 212 -11.53 -18.25 -6.63
N LEU A 213 -10.74 -19.04 -7.35
CA LEU A 213 -10.72 -20.50 -7.21
C LEU A 213 -10.36 -20.94 -5.79
N LEU A 214 -9.42 -20.23 -5.13
CA LEU A 214 -9.09 -20.49 -3.74
C LEU A 214 -10.28 -20.31 -2.79
N LEU A 215 -11.11 -19.27 -3.00
CA LEU A 215 -12.21 -18.96 -2.09
C LEU A 215 -13.41 -19.89 -2.22
N LEU A 216 -13.67 -20.43 -3.41
CA LEU A 216 -14.85 -21.25 -3.71
C LEU A 216 -15.10 -22.40 -2.72
N PRO A 217 -14.13 -23.26 -2.38
CA PRO A 217 -14.36 -24.38 -1.44
C PRO A 217 -14.78 -23.89 -0.04
N PHE A 218 -14.26 -22.75 0.41
CA PHE A 218 -14.55 -22.21 1.73
C PHE A 218 -15.92 -21.53 1.80
N VAL A 219 -16.30 -20.85 0.72
CA VAL A 219 -17.61 -20.25 0.58
C VAL A 219 -18.70 -21.33 0.50
N SER A 220 -18.47 -22.40 -0.27
CA SER A 220 -19.39 -23.55 -0.39
C SER A 220 -19.58 -24.28 0.94
N LYS A 221 -18.51 -24.44 1.75
CA LYS A 221 -18.61 -25.05 3.10
C LYS A 221 -19.52 -24.26 4.06
N LEU A 222 -19.63 -22.94 3.86
CA LEU A 222 -20.55 -22.10 4.64
C LEU A 222 -21.98 -22.08 4.07
N LYS A 223 -22.28 -22.99 3.12
CA LYS A 223 -23.60 -23.10 2.47
C LYS A 223 -24.05 -21.77 1.84
N PHE A 224 -23.10 -21.03 1.28
CA PHE A 224 -23.43 -19.85 0.50
C PHE A 224 -23.99 -20.32 -0.86
N GLU A 225 -25.25 -20.04 -1.09
CA GLU A 225 -25.93 -20.24 -2.37
C GLU A 225 -26.10 -18.87 -3.02
N TYR A 226 -25.54 -18.72 -4.21
CA TYR A 226 -25.73 -17.50 -4.99
C TYR A 226 -27.13 -17.51 -5.58
N GLU A 227 -27.93 -16.52 -5.18
CA GLU A 227 -29.26 -16.27 -5.75
C GLU A 227 -29.22 -15.01 -6.60
N PHE A 228 -29.52 -15.13 -7.90
CA PHE A 228 -29.67 -13.95 -8.75
C PHE A 228 -30.86 -13.14 -8.25
N SER A 229 -30.58 -11.97 -7.69
CA SER A 229 -31.60 -11.06 -7.21
C SER A 229 -31.18 -9.61 -7.38
N LEU A 230 -32.10 -8.77 -7.81
CA LEU A 230 -31.91 -7.33 -7.98
C LEU A 230 -32.61 -6.53 -6.88
N THR A 231 -33.40 -7.18 -6.04
CA THR A 231 -34.21 -6.51 -5.03
C THR A 231 -33.47 -6.42 -3.71
N PHE A 232 -33.20 -5.19 -3.28
CA PHE A 232 -32.76 -4.91 -1.91
C PHE A 232 -33.97 -5.00 -0.98
N GLU A 233 -33.73 -5.43 0.25
CA GLU A 233 -34.74 -5.29 1.30
C GLU A 233 -35.01 -3.80 1.61
N PRO A 234 -36.21 -3.47 2.13
CA PRO A 234 -36.56 -2.08 2.40
C PRO A 234 -35.51 -1.35 3.26
N GLY A 235 -34.99 -0.25 2.73
CA GLY A 235 -33.96 0.58 3.39
C GLY A 235 -32.51 0.13 3.25
N GLU A 236 -32.20 -1.06 2.72
CA GLU A 236 -30.82 -1.53 2.54
C GLU A 236 -30.05 -0.65 1.56
N LEU A 237 -30.60 -0.39 0.39
CA LEU A 237 -29.97 0.45 -0.63
C LEU A 237 -29.66 1.84 -0.10
N ALA A 238 -30.59 2.45 0.63
CA ALA A 238 -30.38 3.77 1.25
C ALA A 238 -29.24 3.74 2.28
N LYS A 239 -29.12 2.67 3.08
CA LYS A 239 -28.01 2.47 4.02
C LYS A 239 -26.68 2.32 3.27
N VAL A 240 -26.64 1.50 2.21
CA VAL A 240 -25.43 1.30 1.39
C VAL A 240 -24.96 2.63 0.78
N ILE A 241 -25.85 3.39 0.16
CA ILE A 241 -25.52 4.70 -0.44
C ILE A 241 -25.04 5.69 0.62
N LYS A 242 -25.72 5.77 1.77
CA LYS A 242 -25.37 6.67 2.86
C LYS A 242 -23.98 6.38 3.43
N LEU A 243 -23.61 5.10 3.57
CA LEU A 243 -22.34 4.68 4.15
C LEU A 243 -21.19 4.73 3.12
N ALA A 244 -21.44 4.30 1.88
CA ALA A 244 -20.43 4.28 0.83
C ALA A 244 -20.14 5.66 0.22
N GLY A 245 -21.13 6.56 0.16
CA GLY A 245 -21.05 7.86 -0.51
C GLY A 245 -19.84 8.71 -0.10
N PRO A 246 -19.62 9.02 1.18
CA PRO A 246 -18.45 9.79 1.62
C PRO A 246 -17.13 9.09 1.29
N ARG A 247 -17.12 7.77 1.33
CA ARG A 247 -15.93 6.96 1.01
C ARG A 247 -15.62 6.99 -0.48
N LEU A 248 -16.65 6.95 -1.34
CA LEU A 248 -16.52 7.11 -2.79
C LEU A 248 -15.73 8.35 -3.15
N PHE A 249 -16.06 9.50 -2.56
CA PHE A 249 -15.41 10.76 -2.88
C PHE A 249 -13.90 10.73 -2.56
N SER A 250 -13.52 10.28 -1.38
CA SER A 250 -12.11 10.23 -0.97
C SER A 250 -11.27 9.23 -1.77
N VAL A 251 -11.84 8.06 -2.10
CA VAL A 251 -11.18 7.04 -2.94
C VAL A 251 -11.03 7.55 -4.36
N THR A 252 -12.08 8.15 -4.93
CA THR A 252 -12.05 8.72 -6.28
C THR A 252 -10.96 9.78 -6.42
N ALA A 253 -10.88 10.75 -5.50
CA ALA A 253 -9.89 11.81 -5.54
C ALA A 253 -8.45 11.25 -5.61
N SER A 254 -8.12 10.28 -4.76
CA SER A 254 -6.78 9.69 -4.74
C SER A 254 -6.45 8.88 -6.00
N ARG A 255 -7.43 8.18 -6.58
CA ARG A 255 -7.25 7.38 -7.80
C ARG A 255 -7.16 8.25 -9.05
N VAL A 256 -7.97 9.31 -9.12
CA VAL A 256 -7.89 10.30 -10.19
C VAL A 256 -6.52 10.99 -10.16
N TYR A 257 -6.00 11.36 -8.98
CA TYR A 257 -4.65 11.92 -8.86
C TYR A 257 -3.60 11.02 -9.54
N ILE A 258 -3.57 9.72 -9.23
CA ILE A 258 -2.61 8.77 -9.81
C ILE A 258 -2.77 8.69 -11.34
N LEU A 259 -4.01 8.66 -11.85
CA LEU A 259 -4.28 8.60 -13.28
C LEU A 259 -3.77 9.86 -13.99
N VAL A 260 -4.02 11.03 -13.41
CA VAL A 260 -3.56 12.32 -13.96
C VAL A 260 -2.02 12.41 -13.95
N ILE A 261 -1.35 11.95 -12.89
CA ILE A 261 0.11 11.95 -12.83
C ILE A 261 0.72 11.07 -13.94
N ASN A 262 0.14 9.91 -14.22
CA ASN A 262 0.63 9.06 -15.32
C ASN A 262 0.45 9.73 -16.69
N GLY A 263 -0.69 10.41 -16.92
CA GLY A 263 -0.91 11.21 -18.11
C GLY A 263 0.08 12.38 -18.22
N LEU A 264 0.33 13.08 -17.10
CA LEU A 264 1.31 14.18 -17.05
C LEU A 264 2.73 13.69 -17.37
N ILE A 265 3.13 12.53 -16.85
CA ILE A 265 4.43 11.91 -17.15
C ILE A 265 4.57 11.70 -18.65
N THR A 266 3.61 11.03 -19.28
CA THR A 266 3.68 10.75 -20.72
C THR A 266 3.62 12.01 -21.57
N TYR A 267 2.83 12.99 -21.15
CA TYR A 267 2.73 14.28 -21.85
C TYR A 267 4.04 15.06 -21.81
N VAL A 268 4.68 15.16 -20.64
CA VAL A 268 5.91 15.96 -20.44
C VAL A 268 7.13 15.26 -21.02
N TYR A 269 7.31 13.98 -20.73
CA TYR A 269 8.54 13.25 -21.10
C TYR A 269 8.42 12.47 -22.41
N LYS A 270 7.23 12.49 -23.06
CA LYS A 270 6.96 11.83 -24.35
C LYS A 270 7.31 10.33 -24.38
N SER A 271 7.42 9.69 -23.22
CA SER A 271 7.76 8.27 -23.13
C SER A 271 7.10 7.62 -21.90
N PRO A 272 6.37 6.51 -22.08
CA PRO A 272 5.82 5.71 -20.99
C PRO A 272 6.88 5.08 -20.06
N SER A 273 8.15 4.98 -20.48
CA SER A 273 9.24 4.44 -19.64
C SER A 273 9.41 5.20 -18.33
N TYR A 274 9.15 6.50 -18.33
CA TYR A 274 9.17 7.32 -17.11
C TYR A 274 8.06 6.96 -16.11
N VAL A 275 6.97 6.34 -16.58
CA VAL A 275 5.94 5.79 -15.69
C VAL A 275 6.49 4.62 -14.88
N VAL A 276 7.34 3.76 -15.49
CA VAL A 276 8.01 2.66 -14.76
C VAL A 276 8.87 3.20 -13.64
N ILE A 277 9.68 4.23 -13.92
CA ILE A 277 10.55 4.90 -12.96
C ILE A 277 9.76 5.41 -11.77
N TYR A 278 8.67 6.12 -12.04
CA TYR A 278 7.78 6.66 -11.01
C TYR A 278 7.11 5.55 -10.18
N GLU A 279 6.55 4.54 -10.84
CA GLU A 279 5.83 3.44 -10.19
C GLU A 279 6.75 2.59 -9.32
N PHE A 280 7.96 2.28 -9.79
CA PHE A 280 8.93 1.51 -9.00
C PHE A 280 9.36 2.27 -7.75
N ALA A 281 9.65 3.56 -7.86
CA ALA A 281 9.96 4.39 -6.71
C ALA A 281 8.79 4.50 -5.73
N ASN A 282 7.56 4.70 -6.26
CA ASN A 282 6.34 4.78 -5.46
C ASN A 282 6.03 3.47 -4.74
N GLN A 283 6.21 2.33 -5.39
CA GLN A 283 5.98 1.03 -4.76
C GLN A 283 6.98 0.75 -3.64
N LEU A 284 8.27 1.12 -3.83
CA LEU A 284 9.29 0.97 -2.79
C LEU A 284 8.95 1.76 -1.52
N GLN A 285 8.56 3.02 -1.66
CA GLN A 285 8.19 3.83 -0.50
C GLN A 285 6.94 3.30 0.22
N ASN A 286 6.01 2.69 -0.52
CA ASN A 286 4.76 2.20 0.06
C ASN A 286 4.95 0.97 0.97
N TYR A 287 6.03 0.18 0.80
CA TYR A 287 6.25 -0.99 1.65
C TYR A 287 6.42 -0.61 3.13
N PRO A 288 7.35 0.26 3.55
CA PRO A 288 7.46 0.65 4.95
C PRO A 288 6.26 1.48 5.43
N VAL A 289 5.68 2.34 4.61
CA VAL A 289 4.48 3.12 4.96
C VAL A 289 3.32 2.19 5.31
N ASN A 290 3.07 1.16 4.51
CA ASN A 290 2.02 0.18 4.79
C ASN A 290 2.37 -0.71 5.97
N ALA A 291 3.61 -1.17 6.09
CA ALA A 291 4.02 -2.03 7.20
C ALA A 291 3.85 -1.35 8.56
N PHE A 292 4.28 -0.10 8.70
CA PHE A 292 4.22 0.61 9.98
C PHE A 292 2.94 1.43 10.13
N GLY A 293 2.57 2.23 9.12
CA GLY A 293 1.40 3.11 9.21
C GLY A 293 0.09 2.34 9.38
N THR A 294 -0.14 1.29 8.57
CA THR A 294 -1.36 0.48 8.68
C THR A 294 -1.34 -0.42 9.91
N ALA A 295 -0.20 -1.04 10.26
CA ALA A 295 -0.11 -1.91 11.43
C ALA A 295 -0.44 -1.15 12.73
N PHE A 296 0.21 0.00 12.96
CA PHE A 296 -0.07 0.84 14.13
C PHE A 296 -1.52 1.33 14.14
N SER A 297 -2.01 1.79 12.98
CA SER A 297 -3.38 2.29 12.85
C SER A 297 -4.43 1.21 13.12
N GLN A 298 -4.21 -0.04 12.69
CA GLN A 298 -5.13 -1.15 12.90
C GLN A 298 -5.17 -1.60 14.36
N VAL A 299 -4.01 -1.71 15.01
CA VAL A 299 -3.92 -2.11 16.43
C VAL A 299 -4.60 -1.08 17.34
N LEU A 300 -4.47 0.22 17.03
CA LEU A 300 -4.98 1.28 17.89
C LEU A 300 -6.45 1.62 17.66
N SER A 301 -6.98 1.37 16.47
CA SER A 301 -8.35 1.73 16.12
C SER A 301 -9.41 1.15 17.10
N PRO A 302 -9.39 -0.15 17.50
CA PRO A 302 -10.32 -0.69 18.48
C PRO A 302 -10.15 -0.09 19.88
N ASN A 303 -8.90 0.17 20.29
CA ASN A 303 -8.60 0.77 21.59
C ASN A 303 -9.15 2.20 21.68
N PHE A 304 -8.97 3.00 20.64
CA PHE A 304 -9.49 4.36 20.59
C PHE A 304 -11.02 4.40 20.69
N ALA A 305 -11.71 3.53 19.95
CA ALA A 305 -13.17 3.41 20.03
C ALA A 305 -13.62 3.00 21.44
N ARG A 306 -12.94 2.05 22.07
CA ARG A 306 -13.25 1.61 23.43
C ARG A 306 -13.04 2.71 24.46
N TYR A 307 -11.90 3.42 24.45
CA TYR A 307 -11.64 4.50 25.42
C TYR A 307 -12.66 5.62 25.29
N LEU A 308 -13.10 5.92 24.09
CA LEU A 308 -14.15 6.90 23.88
C LEU A 308 -15.50 6.46 24.43
N SER A 309 -15.89 5.20 24.21
CA SER A 309 -17.13 4.65 24.75
C SER A 309 -17.12 4.58 26.28
N GLU A 310 -15.93 4.46 26.89
CA GLU A 310 -15.73 4.48 28.34
C GLU A 310 -15.56 5.90 28.94
N GLY A 311 -15.60 6.97 28.11
CA GLY A 311 -15.37 8.35 28.53
C GLY A 311 -13.93 8.68 28.93
N LYS A 312 -12.96 7.81 28.58
CA LYS A 312 -11.54 7.92 28.97
C LYS A 312 -10.70 8.64 27.90
N SER A 313 -11.06 9.88 27.56
CA SER A 313 -10.35 10.67 26.52
C SER A 313 -8.87 10.88 26.81
N GLU A 314 -8.49 11.06 28.08
CA GLU A 314 -7.08 11.23 28.49
C GLU A 314 -6.24 9.99 28.17
N LYS A 315 -6.80 8.77 28.36
CA LYS A 315 -6.10 7.53 28.00
C LYS A 315 -5.92 7.40 26.51
N LEU A 316 -6.90 7.80 25.71
CA LEU A 316 -6.79 7.84 24.26
C LEU A 316 -5.65 8.75 23.82
N GLN A 317 -5.59 9.97 24.38
CA GLN A 317 -4.52 10.93 24.08
C GLN A 317 -3.14 10.39 24.48
N ALA A 318 -3.01 9.83 25.69
CA ALA A 318 -1.75 9.28 26.16
C ALA A 318 -1.27 8.11 25.28
N GLU A 319 -2.17 7.22 24.84
CA GLU A 319 -1.83 6.17 23.88
C GLU A 319 -1.44 6.74 22.51
N LEU A 320 -2.17 7.71 21.99
CA LEU A 320 -1.79 8.37 20.74
C LEU A 320 -0.36 8.95 20.83
N HIS A 321 -0.05 9.69 21.88
CA HIS A 321 1.28 10.30 22.07
C HIS A 321 2.38 9.23 22.09
N LYS A 322 2.16 8.16 22.86
CA LYS A 322 3.09 7.03 22.96
C LYS A 322 3.34 6.39 21.60
N TYR A 323 2.29 6.07 20.86
CA TYR A 323 2.42 5.37 19.59
C TYR A 323 2.86 6.29 18.45
N LEU A 324 2.57 7.59 18.51
CA LEU A 324 3.09 8.58 17.58
C LEU A 324 4.62 8.68 17.70
N LEU A 325 5.14 8.77 18.94
CA LEU A 325 6.59 8.75 19.19
C LEU A 325 7.22 7.43 18.75
N LEU A 326 6.56 6.32 19.01
CA LEU A 326 7.06 5.01 18.61
C LEU A 326 7.07 4.85 17.08
N LEU A 327 6.01 5.26 16.39
CA LEU A 327 5.93 5.28 14.93
C LEU A 327 7.04 6.15 14.34
N THR A 328 7.25 7.35 14.91
CA THR A 328 8.32 8.26 14.51
C THR A 328 9.69 7.64 14.71
N TYR A 329 9.91 6.98 15.83
CA TYR A 329 11.16 6.30 16.18
C TYR A 329 11.53 5.19 15.18
N TYR A 330 10.54 4.47 14.63
CA TYR A 330 10.80 3.46 13.60
C TYR A 330 10.89 4.06 12.19
N MET A 331 10.02 5.02 11.86
CA MET A 331 9.90 5.51 10.49
C MET A 331 11.05 6.45 10.09
N LEU A 332 11.51 7.34 10.98
CA LEU A 332 12.55 8.32 10.60
C LEU A 332 13.89 7.67 10.21
N PRO A 333 14.43 6.66 10.93
CA PRO A 333 15.63 5.97 10.46
C PRO A 333 15.41 5.24 9.12
N ILE A 334 14.22 4.69 8.86
CA ILE A 334 13.89 4.10 7.57
C ILE A 334 13.89 5.16 6.46
N VAL A 335 13.29 6.32 6.72
CA VAL A 335 13.31 7.45 5.77
C VAL A 335 14.73 7.82 5.38
N ILE A 336 15.62 8.00 6.37
CA ILE A 336 17.01 8.40 6.09
C ILE A 336 17.81 7.29 5.40
N LEU A 337 17.56 6.02 5.74
CA LEU A 337 18.17 4.87 5.07
C LEU A 337 17.73 4.78 3.60
N PHE A 338 16.45 5.00 3.30
CA PHE A 338 15.94 5.04 1.92
C PHE A 338 16.53 6.21 1.14
N PHE A 339 16.71 7.36 1.78
CA PHE A 339 17.35 8.52 1.18
C PHE A 339 18.84 8.27 0.88
N VAL A 340 19.59 7.73 1.83
CA VAL A 340 21.04 7.46 1.71
C VAL A 340 21.29 6.31 0.75
N LEU A 341 20.62 5.19 0.93
CA LEU A 341 20.84 3.95 0.18
C LEU A 341 19.98 3.86 -1.10
N ARG A 342 19.42 4.97 -1.59
CA ARG A 342 18.52 4.98 -2.75
C ARG A 342 19.05 4.23 -3.97
N ILE A 343 20.32 4.43 -4.34
CA ILE A 343 20.95 3.77 -5.49
C ILE A 343 21.16 2.27 -5.20
N PRO A 344 21.82 1.85 -4.10
CA PRO A 344 21.94 0.44 -3.75
C PRO A 344 20.59 -0.30 -3.68
N LEU A 345 19.58 0.30 -3.07
CA LEU A 345 18.24 -0.31 -2.96
C LEU A 345 17.60 -0.54 -4.33
N VAL A 346 17.60 0.48 -5.19
CA VAL A 346 17.03 0.36 -6.54
C VAL A 346 17.81 -0.66 -7.37
N ARG A 347 19.14 -0.67 -7.30
CA ARG A 347 19.98 -1.64 -8.01
C ARG A 347 19.74 -3.07 -7.56
N LEU A 348 19.64 -3.31 -6.25
CA LEU A 348 19.38 -4.66 -5.72
C LEU A 348 18.00 -5.18 -6.12
N LEU A 349 17.00 -4.31 -6.12
CA LEU A 349 15.62 -4.73 -6.37
C LEU A 349 15.26 -4.74 -7.86
N TYR A 350 15.78 -3.81 -8.65
CA TYR A 350 15.38 -3.65 -10.05
C TYR A 350 16.56 -3.75 -11.02
N GLY A 351 17.79 -3.56 -10.56
CA GLY A 351 18.98 -3.62 -11.42
C GLY A 351 19.11 -4.97 -12.12
N GLY A 352 19.48 -4.94 -13.38
CA GLY A 352 19.67 -6.09 -14.27
C GLY A 352 20.05 -5.60 -15.65
N ASP A 353 20.30 -6.51 -16.59
CA ASP A 353 20.79 -6.16 -17.93
C ASP A 353 19.82 -5.30 -18.73
N LYS A 354 18.52 -5.43 -18.47
CA LYS A 354 17.46 -4.69 -19.17
C LYS A 354 17.07 -3.38 -18.49
N PHE A 355 17.39 -3.19 -17.21
CA PHE A 355 17.06 -1.96 -16.51
C PHE A 355 18.24 -0.98 -16.65
N SER A 356 18.02 0.11 -17.39
CA SER A 356 19.08 1.05 -17.74
C SER A 356 19.69 1.73 -16.52
N TRP A 357 20.97 2.17 -16.66
CA TRP A 357 21.61 2.96 -15.60
C TRP A 357 20.92 4.31 -15.40
N LEU A 358 20.42 4.91 -16.49
CA LEU A 358 19.62 6.12 -16.43
C LEU A 358 18.32 5.88 -15.64
N GLY A 359 17.59 4.81 -15.96
CA GLY A 359 16.40 4.38 -15.23
C GLY A 359 16.68 4.12 -13.75
N THR A 360 17.81 3.46 -13.43
CA THR A 360 18.26 3.24 -12.05
C THR A 360 18.45 4.55 -11.29
N ASN A 361 19.18 5.50 -11.86
CA ASN A 361 19.44 6.79 -11.24
C ASN A 361 18.17 7.61 -11.06
N LEU A 362 17.33 7.71 -12.09
CA LEU A 362 16.08 8.46 -12.02
C LEU A 362 15.11 7.84 -10.98
N THR A 363 15.02 6.50 -10.94
CA THR A 363 14.23 5.79 -9.92
C THR A 363 14.77 6.07 -8.52
N ALA A 364 16.10 6.06 -8.35
CA ALA A 364 16.74 6.34 -7.08
C ALA A 364 16.51 7.78 -6.61
N TYR A 365 16.63 8.76 -7.48
CA TYR A 365 16.31 10.16 -7.15
C TYR A 365 14.82 10.32 -6.83
N THR A 366 13.93 9.71 -7.61
CA THR A 366 12.49 9.73 -7.35
C THR A 366 12.17 9.10 -5.99
N LEU A 367 12.82 7.99 -5.64
CA LEU A 367 12.68 7.35 -4.33
C LEU A 367 13.17 8.25 -3.18
N ALA A 368 14.30 8.96 -3.37
CA ALA A 368 14.81 9.89 -2.37
C ALA A 368 13.79 10.98 -2.03
N PHE A 369 13.15 11.56 -3.04
CA PHE A 369 12.13 12.58 -2.80
C PHE A 369 10.83 11.99 -2.23
N PHE A 370 10.43 10.80 -2.63
CA PHE A 370 9.31 10.10 -2.01
C PHE A 370 9.58 9.76 -0.54
N SER A 371 10.82 9.42 -0.17
CA SER A 371 11.13 9.04 1.21
C SER A 371 10.80 10.13 2.22
N ILE A 372 10.85 11.40 1.81
CA ILE A 372 10.50 12.56 2.66
C ILE A 372 9.04 12.47 3.14
N SER A 373 8.13 11.96 2.30
CA SER A 373 6.71 11.84 2.65
C SER A 373 6.37 10.64 3.54
N MET A 374 7.24 9.61 3.60
CA MET A 374 6.92 8.33 4.23
C MET A 374 6.49 8.47 5.70
N TRP A 375 7.23 9.27 6.47
CA TRP A 375 6.87 9.57 7.85
C TRP A 375 5.53 10.30 7.94
N GLY A 376 5.32 11.35 7.13
CA GLY A 376 4.07 12.10 7.09
C GLY A 376 2.87 11.23 6.75
N GLN A 377 2.98 10.33 5.77
CA GLN A 377 1.92 9.38 5.41
C GLN A 377 1.54 8.47 6.58
N ALA A 378 2.54 7.92 7.29
CA ALA A 378 2.30 7.03 8.42
C ALA A 378 1.65 7.78 9.61
N VAL A 379 2.12 9.00 9.91
CA VAL A 379 1.52 9.86 10.93
C VAL A 379 0.10 10.27 10.57
N PHE A 380 -0.15 10.63 9.31
CA PHE A 380 -1.49 10.96 8.82
C PHE A 380 -2.47 9.80 9.03
N GLN A 381 -2.06 8.57 8.71
CA GLN A 381 -2.88 7.37 8.92
C GLN A 381 -3.22 7.18 10.40
N LEU A 382 -2.25 7.36 11.29
CA LEU A 382 -2.44 7.19 12.73
C LEU A 382 -3.36 8.25 13.34
N VAL A 383 -3.10 9.53 13.05
CA VAL A 383 -3.88 10.66 13.57
C VAL A 383 -5.33 10.61 13.05
N SER A 384 -5.53 10.20 11.79
CA SER A 384 -6.86 10.03 11.21
C SER A 384 -7.74 9.08 12.02
N LYS A 385 -7.16 8.05 12.69
CA LYS A 385 -7.92 7.10 13.52
C LYS A 385 -8.56 7.75 14.74
N VAL A 386 -7.95 8.79 15.29
CA VAL A 386 -8.54 9.55 16.41
C VAL A 386 -9.82 10.26 15.95
N PHE A 387 -9.78 10.90 14.78
CA PHE A 387 -10.96 11.56 14.21
C PHE A 387 -12.06 10.54 13.88
N TYR A 388 -11.71 9.41 13.27
CA TYR A 388 -12.69 8.36 12.97
C TYR A 388 -13.32 7.79 14.24
N ALA A 389 -12.56 7.62 15.32
CA ALA A 389 -13.12 7.22 16.62
C ALA A 389 -14.15 8.22 17.13
N HIS A 390 -13.95 9.51 16.89
CA HIS A 390 -14.92 10.57 17.22
C HIS A 390 -16.03 10.77 16.15
N TYR A 391 -16.25 9.81 15.26
CA TYR A 391 -17.21 9.87 14.15
C TYR A 391 -16.98 11.04 13.18
N ASP A 392 -15.78 11.62 13.18
CA ASP A 392 -15.38 12.69 12.28
C ASP A 392 -14.56 12.13 11.11
N SER A 393 -15.23 11.84 10.01
CA SER A 393 -14.57 11.49 8.74
C SER A 393 -14.25 12.70 7.87
N LYS A 394 -14.84 13.87 8.17
CA LYS A 394 -14.70 15.08 7.33
C LYS A 394 -13.30 15.67 7.45
N THR A 395 -12.78 15.80 8.67
CA THR A 395 -11.46 16.39 8.91
C THR A 395 -10.32 15.62 8.21
N PRO A 396 -10.17 14.28 8.35
CA PRO A 396 -9.17 13.54 7.59
C PRO A 396 -9.36 13.62 6.07
N THR A 397 -10.62 13.56 5.60
CA THR A 397 -10.91 13.68 4.17
C THR A 397 -10.48 15.04 3.63
N PHE A 398 -10.81 16.14 4.31
CA PHE A 398 -10.43 17.49 3.90
C PHE A 398 -8.91 17.69 3.94
N SER A 399 -8.23 17.20 4.97
CA SER A 399 -6.75 17.22 5.05
C SER A 399 -6.10 16.43 3.90
N GLY A 400 -6.68 15.28 3.55
CA GLY A 400 -6.25 14.49 2.39
C GLY A 400 -6.48 15.20 1.06
N LEU A 401 -7.59 15.92 0.91
CA LEU A 401 -7.85 16.74 -0.29
C LEU A 401 -6.87 17.89 -0.41
N ILE A 402 -6.55 18.59 0.67
CA ILE A 402 -5.51 19.63 0.67
C ILE A 402 -4.18 19.03 0.19
N SER A 403 -3.80 17.87 0.74
CA SER A 403 -2.60 17.14 0.31
C SER A 403 -2.59 16.87 -1.20
N LEU A 404 -3.67 16.26 -1.73
CA LEU A 404 -3.77 15.90 -3.14
C LEU A 404 -3.82 17.11 -4.06
N THR A 405 -4.59 18.15 -3.70
CA THR A 405 -4.71 19.37 -4.50
C THR A 405 -3.37 20.09 -4.59
N LEU A 406 -2.66 20.22 -3.48
CA LEU A 406 -1.34 20.85 -3.48
C LEU A 406 -0.33 20.01 -4.26
N SER A 407 -0.34 18.68 -4.07
CA SER A 407 0.49 17.76 -4.86
C SER A 407 0.24 17.91 -6.36
N PHE A 408 -1.03 18.04 -6.74
CA PHE A 408 -1.44 18.23 -8.13
C PHE A 408 -0.88 19.55 -8.70
N ILE A 409 -1.12 20.67 -8.03
CA ILE A 409 -0.65 21.99 -8.46
C ILE A 409 0.88 22.00 -8.59
N LEU A 410 1.58 21.48 -7.58
CA LEU A 410 3.04 21.43 -7.58
C LEU A 410 3.58 20.47 -8.65
N SER A 411 2.87 19.40 -8.98
CA SER A 411 3.27 18.49 -10.06
C SER A 411 3.30 19.17 -11.41
N PHE A 412 2.31 20.01 -11.71
CA PHE A 412 2.31 20.86 -12.92
C PHE A 412 3.42 21.89 -12.90
N LEU A 413 3.56 22.61 -11.78
CA LEU A 413 4.59 23.63 -11.62
C LEU A 413 5.99 23.05 -11.83
N PHE A 414 6.31 21.92 -11.16
CA PHE A 414 7.65 21.33 -11.21
C PHE A 414 7.94 20.67 -12.55
N SER A 415 6.96 19.98 -13.16
CA SER A 415 7.19 19.27 -14.40
C SER A 415 7.14 20.15 -15.63
N ILE A 416 6.17 21.09 -15.72
CA ILE A 416 5.96 21.91 -16.93
C ILE A 416 6.77 23.21 -16.84
N THR A 417 6.66 23.94 -15.70
CA THR A 417 7.24 25.28 -15.61
C THR A 417 8.72 25.24 -15.24
N LEU A 418 9.11 24.40 -14.27
CA LEU A 418 10.49 24.33 -13.78
C LEU A 418 11.31 23.25 -14.49
N GLY A 419 10.70 22.38 -15.30
CA GLY A 419 11.39 21.34 -16.05
C GLY A 419 12.09 20.29 -15.17
N PHE A 420 11.62 20.07 -13.94
CA PHE A 420 12.17 19.05 -13.08
C PHE A 420 11.89 17.66 -13.69
N GLY A 421 12.84 16.73 -13.49
CA GLY A 421 12.64 15.34 -13.90
C GLY A 421 11.50 14.66 -13.10
N VAL A 422 11.26 13.36 -13.35
CA VAL A 422 10.22 12.57 -12.68
C VAL A 422 10.28 12.67 -11.15
N TRP A 423 11.46 12.91 -10.59
CA TRP A 423 11.67 13.18 -9.17
C TRP A 423 10.93 14.43 -8.68
N GLY A 424 10.65 15.41 -9.55
CA GLY A 424 9.84 16.59 -9.21
C GLY A 424 8.40 16.22 -8.86
N LEU A 425 7.83 15.18 -9.48
CA LEU A 425 6.50 14.66 -9.12
C LEU A 425 6.51 14.00 -7.74
N ALA A 426 7.58 13.29 -7.39
CA ALA A 426 7.76 12.72 -6.05
C ALA A 426 7.93 13.81 -4.99
N LEU A 427 8.66 14.88 -5.31
CA LEU A 427 8.79 16.05 -4.43
C LEU A 427 7.45 16.75 -4.23
N SER A 428 6.67 16.95 -5.30
CA SER A 428 5.31 17.52 -5.22
C SER A 428 4.41 16.72 -4.30
N PHE A 429 4.41 15.41 -4.46
CA PHE A 429 3.65 14.49 -3.61
C PHE A 429 4.12 14.58 -2.14
N SER A 430 5.42 14.69 -1.91
CA SER A 430 5.98 14.77 -0.55
C SER A 430 5.61 16.07 0.14
N ILE A 431 5.72 17.20 -0.56
CA ILE A 431 5.30 18.50 -0.01
C ILE A 431 3.80 18.50 0.30
N GLY A 432 2.98 18.07 -0.65
CA GLY A 432 1.53 17.99 -0.43
C GLY A 432 1.15 17.08 0.74
N THR A 433 1.82 15.92 0.87
CA THR A 433 1.60 15.00 1.99
C THR A 433 1.98 15.64 3.33
N LEU A 434 3.12 16.31 3.42
CA LEU A 434 3.54 17.00 4.64
C LEU A 434 2.58 18.12 5.01
N VAL A 435 2.10 18.90 4.04
CA VAL A 435 1.09 19.95 4.29
C VAL A 435 -0.23 19.35 4.76
N GLY A 436 -0.72 18.29 4.14
CA GLY A 436 -1.92 17.57 4.60
C GLY A 436 -1.76 16.98 6.01
N THR A 437 -0.57 16.45 6.33
CA THR A 437 -0.24 15.94 7.67
C THR A 437 -0.17 17.07 8.70
N THR A 438 0.40 18.21 8.32
CA THR A 438 0.43 19.41 9.18
C THR A 438 -0.98 19.95 9.41
N HIS A 439 -1.83 19.96 8.38
CA HIS A 439 -3.22 20.40 8.51
C HIS A 439 -4.01 19.52 9.49
N ILE A 440 -3.95 18.19 9.35
CA ILE A 440 -4.66 17.31 10.29
C ILE A 440 -4.11 17.43 11.72
N TYR A 441 -2.80 17.67 11.87
CA TYR A 441 -2.17 17.96 13.16
C TYR A 441 -2.69 19.26 13.78
N ILE A 442 -2.82 20.33 13.00
CA ILE A 442 -3.40 21.61 13.47
C ILE A 442 -4.87 21.41 13.89
N CYS A 443 -5.64 20.66 13.10
CA CYS A 443 -7.02 20.31 13.46
C CYS A 443 -7.09 19.49 14.77
N TYR A 444 -6.12 18.59 14.97
CA TYR A 444 -6.03 17.82 16.22
C TYR A 444 -5.79 18.76 17.41
N ILE A 445 -4.82 19.66 17.33
CA ILE A 445 -4.51 20.63 18.41
C ILE A 445 -5.73 21.49 18.74
N LYS A 446 -6.39 22.03 17.72
CA LYS A 446 -7.59 22.88 17.91
C LYS A 446 -8.73 22.16 18.62
N ARG A 447 -8.87 20.86 18.41
CA ARG A 447 -10.00 20.09 18.95
C ARG A 447 -9.70 19.38 20.26
N PHE A 448 -8.49 18.88 20.42
CA PHE A 448 -8.10 18.00 21.54
C PHE A 448 -7.01 18.60 22.43
N GLY A 449 -6.48 19.76 22.07
CA GLY A 449 -5.42 20.43 22.82
C GLY A 449 -4.02 20.10 22.33
N HIS A 450 -3.05 20.84 22.84
CA HIS A 450 -1.63 20.69 22.50
C HIS A 450 -1.06 19.38 23.03
N PHE A 451 -0.09 18.84 22.31
CA PHE A 451 0.70 17.74 22.84
C PHE A 451 1.54 18.21 24.05
N PRO A 452 1.72 17.36 25.05
CA PRO A 452 2.61 17.65 26.17
C PRO A 452 4.04 17.97 25.70
N VAL A 453 4.73 18.84 26.42
CA VAL A 453 6.08 19.31 26.05
C VAL A 453 7.06 18.16 25.83
N TYR A 454 6.95 17.09 26.64
CA TYR A 454 7.81 15.91 26.48
C TYR A 454 7.71 15.26 25.09
N VAL A 455 6.55 15.33 24.42
CA VAL A 455 6.37 14.77 23.06
C VAL A 455 7.24 15.50 22.05
N TYR A 456 7.28 16.82 22.13
CA TYR A 456 8.14 17.65 21.26
C TYR A 456 9.63 17.41 21.57
N GLN A 457 10.00 17.30 22.84
CA GLN A 457 11.37 17.02 23.24
C GLN A 457 11.84 15.64 22.73
N GLU A 458 11.03 14.61 22.93
CA GLU A 458 11.35 13.26 22.44
C GLU A 458 11.39 13.23 20.90
N PHE A 459 10.48 13.92 20.22
CA PHE A 459 10.51 14.06 18.77
C PHE A 459 11.82 14.68 18.28
N MET A 460 12.27 15.76 18.90
CA MET A 460 13.53 16.42 18.54
C MET A 460 14.74 15.53 18.79
N LYS A 461 14.78 14.77 19.90
CA LYS A 461 15.82 13.79 20.14
C LYS A 461 15.85 12.68 19.07
N ILE A 462 14.66 12.17 18.67
CA ILE A 462 14.56 11.16 17.60
C ILE A 462 15.09 11.76 16.29
N LEU A 463 14.74 13.00 15.98
CA LEU A 463 15.21 13.69 14.78
C LEU A 463 16.74 13.85 14.79
N TYR A 464 17.35 14.29 15.90
CA TYR A 464 18.80 14.39 16.04
C TYR A 464 19.49 13.03 15.90
N ALA A 465 18.96 11.99 16.54
CA ALA A 465 19.48 10.64 16.40
C ALA A 465 19.45 10.16 14.94
N THR A 466 18.37 10.47 14.23
CA THR A 466 18.19 10.12 12.82
C THR A 466 19.18 10.86 11.91
N LEU A 467 19.38 12.16 12.12
CA LEU A 467 20.31 12.96 11.32
C LEU A 467 21.76 12.49 11.52
N ILE A 468 22.17 12.23 12.77
CA ILE A 468 23.49 11.68 13.09
C ILE A 468 23.66 10.30 12.41
N CYS A 469 22.67 9.43 12.56
CA CYS A 469 22.65 8.13 11.89
C CYS A 469 22.79 8.29 10.38
N GLY A 470 22.04 9.19 9.76
CA GLY A 470 22.08 9.46 8.32
C GLY A 470 23.44 9.91 7.83
N PHE A 471 24.06 10.85 8.54
CA PHE A 471 25.41 11.35 8.20
C PHE A 471 26.46 10.23 8.26
N ILE A 472 26.48 9.47 9.36
CA ILE A 472 27.43 8.38 9.55
C ILE A 472 27.17 7.25 8.53
N THR A 473 25.91 6.89 8.31
CA THR A 473 25.52 5.86 7.33
C THR A 473 25.94 6.25 5.91
N TYR A 474 25.79 7.53 5.52
CA TYR A 474 26.25 8.05 4.24
C TYR A 474 27.76 7.95 4.10
N SER A 475 28.50 8.34 5.15
CA SER A 475 29.96 8.27 5.17
C SER A 475 30.45 6.82 5.08
N LEU A 476 29.87 5.90 5.84
CA LEU A 476 30.16 4.47 5.77
C LEU A 476 29.87 3.90 4.38
N MET A 477 28.73 4.24 3.79
CA MET A 477 28.40 3.80 2.42
C MET A 477 29.49 4.23 1.42
N LYS A 478 29.95 5.48 1.50
CA LYS A 478 30.99 6.00 0.60
C LYS A 478 32.34 5.31 0.79
N VAL A 479 32.72 5.02 2.05
CA VAL A 479 33.97 4.30 2.34
C VAL A 479 33.87 2.86 1.84
N PHE A 480 32.76 2.18 2.11
CA PHE A 480 32.55 0.79 1.71
C PHE A 480 32.51 0.62 0.20
N ASP A 481 31.88 1.55 -0.53
CA ASP A 481 31.80 1.55 -1.98
C ASP A 481 33.17 1.76 -2.65
N ARG A 482 34.05 2.60 -2.05
CA ARG A 482 35.34 2.93 -2.64
C ARG A 482 36.48 1.97 -2.29
N VAL A 483 36.42 1.38 -1.07
CA VAL A 483 37.59 0.71 -0.48
C VAL A 483 37.38 -0.80 -0.30
N ILE A 484 36.14 -1.22 0.04
CA ILE A 484 35.90 -2.58 0.51
C ILE A 484 35.17 -3.44 -0.52
N PHE A 485 34.17 -2.88 -1.17
CA PHE A 485 33.26 -3.65 -2.04
C PHE A 485 33.32 -3.16 -3.49
N ASP A 486 33.54 -4.09 -4.41
CA ASP A 486 33.32 -3.85 -5.84
C ASP A 486 31.81 -3.90 -6.13
N THR A 487 31.16 -2.74 -6.06
CA THR A 487 29.70 -2.62 -6.23
C THR A 487 29.22 -2.84 -7.66
N THR A 488 30.09 -3.11 -8.62
CA THR A 488 29.70 -3.52 -9.98
C THR A 488 28.98 -4.86 -9.96
N ARG A 489 29.31 -5.74 -9.00
CA ARG A 489 28.73 -7.06 -8.83
C ARG A 489 27.58 -7.06 -7.82
N THR A 490 26.58 -7.92 -8.04
CA THR A 490 25.36 -8.01 -7.20
C THR A 490 25.67 -8.43 -5.76
N LEU A 491 26.55 -9.44 -5.56
CA LEU A 491 26.85 -9.95 -4.21
C LEU A 491 27.58 -8.92 -3.34
N PRO A 492 28.68 -8.27 -3.78
CA PRO A 492 29.28 -7.19 -3.02
C PRO A 492 28.34 -6.02 -2.74
N LEU A 493 27.50 -5.64 -3.71
CA LEU A 493 26.47 -4.61 -3.52
C LEU A 493 25.46 -4.99 -2.43
N LEU A 494 25.05 -6.26 -2.39
CA LEU A 494 24.18 -6.80 -1.37
C LEU A 494 24.85 -6.75 0.02
N LEU A 495 26.11 -7.22 0.11
CA LEU A 495 26.88 -7.17 1.35
C LEU A 495 27.09 -5.74 1.84
N LEU A 496 27.45 -4.80 0.94
CA LEU A 496 27.54 -3.38 1.27
C LEU A 496 26.23 -2.87 1.86
N THR A 497 25.13 -3.11 1.16
CA THR A 497 23.82 -2.58 1.58
C THR A 497 23.39 -3.11 2.94
N PHE A 498 23.51 -4.42 3.17
CA PHE A 498 23.17 -5.03 4.46
C PHE A 498 24.11 -4.57 5.58
N SER A 499 25.42 -4.48 5.33
CA SER A 499 26.39 -4.00 6.32
C SER A 499 26.10 -2.55 6.72
N VAL A 500 25.81 -1.68 5.75
CA VAL A 500 25.50 -0.27 6.00
C VAL A 500 24.16 -0.12 6.73
N ILE A 501 23.13 -0.89 6.38
CA ILE A 501 21.85 -0.90 7.11
C ILE A 501 22.08 -1.37 8.55
N PHE A 502 22.79 -2.47 8.75
CA PHE A 502 23.04 -3.03 10.08
C PHE A 502 23.82 -2.04 10.96
N LEU A 503 24.94 -1.50 10.46
CA LEU A 503 25.75 -0.51 11.19
C LEU A 503 24.94 0.77 11.46
N GLY A 504 24.17 1.24 10.47
CA GLY A 504 23.28 2.39 10.65
C GLY A 504 22.26 2.20 11.76
N LEU A 505 21.61 1.04 11.83
CA LEU A 505 20.67 0.71 12.91
C LEU A 505 21.37 0.60 14.27
N VAL A 506 22.57 0.01 14.33
CA VAL A 506 23.37 -0.05 15.56
C VAL A 506 23.73 1.35 16.04
N ILE A 507 24.18 2.22 15.13
CA ILE A 507 24.51 3.61 15.45
C ILE A 507 23.27 4.36 15.95
N TYR A 508 22.12 4.18 15.25
CA TYR A 508 20.87 4.79 15.67
C TYR A 508 20.46 4.36 17.10
N LEU A 509 20.60 3.07 17.41
CA LEU A 509 20.35 2.56 18.76
C LEU A 509 21.31 3.14 19.80
N LEU A 510 22.61 3.21 19.51
CA LEU A 510 23.60 3.79 20.40
C LEU A 510 23.33 5.27 20.68
N VAL A 511 23.06 6.06 19.63
CA VAL A 511 22.70 7.48 19.78
C VAL A 511 21.37 7.64 20.54
N SER A 512 20.41 6.75 20.32
CA SER A 512 19.14 6.74 21.05
C SER A 512 19.33 6.50 22.55
N ILE A 513 20.26 5.62 22.92
CA ILE A 513 20.62 5.36 24.32
C ILE A 513 21.31 6.58 24.93
N LEU A 514 22.26 7.19 24.21
CA LEU A 514 22.99 8.39 24.68
C LEU A 514 22.06 9.58 24.89
N LEU A 515 21.04 9.76 24.05
CA LEU A 515 20.03 10.81 24.18
C LEU A 515 18.93 10.50 25.21
N GLY A 516 18.97 9.31 25.82
CA GLY A 516 18.00 8.89 26.84
C GLY A 516 16.58 8.67 26.30
N LEU A 517 16.44 8.28 25.03
CA LEU A 517 15.14 7.96 24.42
C LEU A 517 14.53 6.74 25.11
N SER A 518 13.23 6.81 25.48
CA SER A 518 12.57 5.69 26.15
C SER A 518 12.18 4.54 25.20
N GLN A 519 12.09 4.84 23.91
CA GLN A 519 11.58 3.94 22.86
C GLN A 519 12.51 2.76 22.60
N TYR A 520 13.84 2.89 22.80
CA TYR A 520 14.78 1.79 22.59
C TYR A 520 14.51 0.60 23.51
N LYS A 521 13.89 0.82 24.68
CA LYS A 521 13.57 -0.25 25.64
C LYS A 521 12.67 -1.31 25.04
N GLN A 522 11.87 -0.97 24.03
CA GLN A 522 11.00 -1.91 23.34
C GLN A 522 11.77 -2.89 22.44
N PHE A 523 12.95 -2.52 21.95
CA PHE A 523 13.87 -3.45 21.30
C PHE A 523 14.67 -4.27 22.31
N TYR A 524 15.15 -3.59 23.34
CA TYR A 524 16.01 -4.20 24.35
C TYR A 524 15.33 -5.33 25.13
N LEU A 525 14.06 -5.15 25.52
CA LEU A 525 13.33 -6.14 26.30
C LEU A 525 13.13 -7.48 25.59
N PRO A 526 12.64 -7.53 24.33
CA PRO A 526 12.57 -8.77 23.57
C PRO A 526 13.94 -9.36 23.26
N ALA A 527 14.92 -8.53 22.83
CA ALA A 527 16.27 -8.98 22.53
C ALA A 527 16.95 -9.62 23.74
N LYS A 528 16.80 -9.03 24.91
CA LYS A 528 17.30 -9.61 26.19
C LYS A 528 16.65 -10.94 26.52
N LYS A 529 15.36 -11.12 26.18
CA LYS A 529 14.63 -12.36 26.42
C LYS A 529 15.06 -13.48 25.46
N TYR A 530 15.28 -13.17 24.16
CA TYR A 530 15.57 -14.18 23.14
C TYR A 530 17.06 -14.34 22.84
N LEU A 531 17.90 -13.35 23.14
CA LEU A 531 19.35 -13.35 22.91
C LEU A 531 20.13 -12.95 24.18
N PRO A 532 19.97 -13.67 25.30
CA PRO A 532 20.56 -13.28 26.59
C PRO A 532 22.09 -13.25 26.59
N PHE A 533 22.73 -13.95 25.65
CA PHE A 533 24.19 -13.99 25.50
C PHE A 533 24.80 -12.66 25.04
N LEU A 534 24.07 -11.86 24.25
CA LEU A 534 24.52 -10.55 23.75
C LEU A 534 24.55 -9.48 24.88
N PHE A 535 23.83 -9.70 25.96
CA PHE A 535 23.64 -8.73 27.04
C PHE A 535 24.33 -9.12 28.35
N LYS A 536 25.17 -10.17 28.34
CA LYS A 536 25.96 -10.58 29.52
C LYS A 536 27.04 -9.57 29.95
N PHE A 537 27.42 -8.64 29.04
CA PHE A 537 28.47 -7.64 29.31
C PHE A 537 27.95 -6.29 29.84
N SER A 538 26.66 -6.14 30.07
CA SER A 538 26.04 -4.88 30.59
C SER A 538 25.71 -4.92 32.07
N LYS A 539 26.51 -5.64 32.88
CA LYS A 539 26.48 -5.53 34.33
C LYS A 539 27.81 -4.93 34.79
N HIS A 540 27.96 -3.63 34.61
CA HIS A 540 28.82 -2.77 35.45
C HIS A 540 28.30 -1.33 35.32
#